data_f10c9f57e5fc8a5da6f704dd674e19eb
#
_entry.id   f10c9f57e5fc8a5da6f704dd674e19eb
#
_cell.length_a   1.000
_cell.length_b   1.000
_cell.length_c   1.000
_cell.angle_alpha   90.00
_cell.angle_beta   90.00
_cell.angle_gamma   90.00
#
_symmetry.space_group_name_H-M   'P 1'
#
loop_
_entity.id
_entity.type
_entity.pdbx_description
1 polymer ?
#
loop_
_entity_poly.entity_id
_entity_poly.type
_entity_poly.pdbx_seq_one_letter_code
_entity_poly.pdbx_strand_id
1 'polypeptide(L)'
;MNIIRGIAIVALASVSTAAMQAKVTLPAVFSDNMVVQQNSVLTVTGTARPLSTVTFRSDWTGGEGKTRTGKNGRFELNIPTPPAGGPYTLIFDDGSGNGEKTVLQNVLSGEVWICSGQSNMEFPIKGDWAQLMDADEVVATMQRPALRLLQIRTTSSVNPLDDTDVEYGWAESSPAAASFSAIGYLCGKMLQDSLNVPVGIIDASWGGTSVEAWTPYEALKGVPGLEYQYGLLGKGKNEQALKDMEIKRVYESYDSPGK
;
A
#
# COMPACT_ATOMS: atom_id res chain seq x y z
N MET A 1 12.35 -70.78 30.61
CA MET A 1 12.65 -70.37 29.23
C MET A 1 11.45 -69.53 28.73
N ASN A 2 11.47 -68.27 29.02
CA ASN A 2 10.36 -67.34 28.71
C ASN A 2 10.78 -66.40 27.59
N ILE A 3 10.15 -66.54 26.45
CA ILE A 3 10.36 -65.67 25.28
C ILE A 3 9.34 -64.52 25.39
N ILE A 4 9.83 -63.32 25.67
CA ILE A 4 9.05 -62.09 25.63
C ILE A 4 9.11 -61.57 24.19
N ARG A 5 7.98 -61.63 23.49
CA ARG A 5 7.80 -60.98 22.18
C ARG A 5 7.54 -59.50 22.40
N GLY A 6 8.50 -58.64 22.02
CA GLY A 6 8.31 -57.22 21.98
C GLY A 6 7.45 -56.80 20.78
N ILE A 7 6.32 -56.15 21.05
CA ILE A 7 5.46 -55.55 20.01
C ILE A 7 5.99 -54.11 19.82
N ALA A 8 6.57 -53.82 18.65
CA ALA A 8 6.94 -52.47 18.25
C ALA A 8 5.67 -51.75 17.77
N ILE A 9 5.21 -50.77 18.53
CA ILE A 9 4.14 -49.85 18.11
C ILE A 9 4.80 -48.76 17.25
N VAL A 10 4.57 -48.83 15.94
CA VAL A 10 4.92 -47.75 15.01
C VAL A 10 3.82 -46.69 15.12
N ALA A 11 4.09 -45.59 15.81
CA ALA A 11 3.21 -44.43 15.82
C ALA A 11 3.33 -43.71 14.49
N LEU A 12 2.33 -43.88 13.60
CA LEU A 12 2.18 -43.01 12.43
C LEU A 12 1.77 -41.61 12.94
N ALA A 13 2.70 -40.71 12.97
CA ALA A 13 2.39 -39.29 13.12
C ALA A 13 1.72 -38.81 11.83
N SER A 14 0.38 -38.70 11.85
CA SER A 14 -0.37 -38.03 10.80
C SER A 14 -0.03 -36.53 10.89
N VAL A 15 0.88 -36.07 10.03
CA VAL A 15 1.08 -34.66 9.77
C VAL A 15 -0.18 -34.19 9.05
N SER A 16 -1.12 -33.64 9.79
CA SER A 16 -2.22 -32.87 9.22
C SER A 16 -1.61 -31.63 8.57
N THR A 17 -1.32 -31.70 7.28
CA THR A 17 -1.15 -30.49 6.47
C THR A 17 -2.52 -29.83 6.43
N ALA A 18 -2.75 -28.87 7.34
CA ALA A 18 -3.82 -27.92 7.14
C ALA A 18 -3.53 -27.26 5.79
N ALA A 19 -4.29 -27.65 4.78
CA ALA A 19 -4.31 -26.95 3.52
C ALA A 19 -4.77 -25.54 3.88
N MET A 20 -3.82 -24.59 3.98
CA MET A 20 -4.14 -23.17 4.06
C MET A 20 -4.97 -22.90 2.80
N GLN A 21 -6.24 -22.60 3.02
CA GLN A 21 -7.17 -22.12 2.00
C GLN A 21 -6.60 -20.78 1.50
N ALA A 22 -5.84 -20.84 0.42
CA ALA A 22 -5.19 -19.67 -0.11
C ALA A 22 -6.20 -18.89 -0.95
N LYS A 23 -6.86 -17.92 -0.32
CA LYS A 23 -7.58 -16.85 -0.98
C LYS A 23 -6.56 -15.94 -1.68
N VAL A 24 -6.90 -15.34 -2.82
CA VAL A 24 -6.09 -14.30 -3.43
C VAL A 24 -5.94 -13.14 -2.43
N THR A 25 -4.69 -12.80 -2.12
CA THR A 25 -4.36 -11.67 -1.23
C THR A 25 -3.72 -10.56 -2.06
N LEU A 26 -4.24 -9.37 -1.93
CA LEU A 26 -3.77 -8.16 -2.62
C LEU A 26 -3.11 -7.22 -1.62
N PRO A 27 -2.14 -6.39 -2.04
CA PRO A 27 -1.64 -5.27 -1.27
C PRO A 27 -2.76 -4.34 -0.79
N ALA A 28 -2.57 -3.70 0.36
CA ALA A 28 -3.59 -2.90 1.04
C ALA A 28 -4.14 -1.73 0.21
N VAL A 29 -3.36 -1.26 -0.77
CA VAL A 29 -3.79 -0.21 -1.71
C VAL A 29 -4.89 -0.69 -2.68
N PHE A 30 -5.05 -2.01 -2.85
CA PHE A 30 -6.14 -2.59 -3.63
C PHE A 30 -7.27 -3.01 -2.70
N SER A 31 -8.22 -2.15 -2.49
CA SER A 31 -9.35 -2.39 -1.60
C SER A 31 -10.64 -1.79 -2.14
N ASP A 32 -11.73 -2.05 -1.45
CA ASP A 32 -13.03 -1.42 -1.75
C ASP A 32 -12.90 0.09 -1.82
N ASN A 33 -13.73 0.73 -2.59
CA ASN A 33 -13.79 2.18 -2.81
C ASN A 33 -12.59 2.79 -3.54
N MET A 34 -11.61 2.01 -4.00
CA MET A 34 -10.44 2.55 -4.71
C MET A 34 -10.82 3.25 -6.02
N VAL A 35 -9.92 4.12 -6.48
CA VAL A 35 -9.94 4.65 -7.86
C VAL A 35 -8.79 4.03 -8.63
N VAL A 36 -9.06 3.57 -9.85
CA VAL A 36 -8.03 3.14 -10.80
C VAL A 36 -7.81 4.21 -11.86
N GLN A 37 -6.57 4.37 -12.33
CA GLN A 37 -6.27 5.32 -13.41
C GLN A 37 -7.02 4.93 -14.68
N GLN A 38 -7.80 5.87 -15.23
CA GLN A 38 -8.58 5.66 -16.44
C GLN A 38 -7.70 5.49 -17.69
N ASN A 39 -8.22 4.80 -18.71
CA ASN A 39 -7.58 4.64 -20.05
C ASN A 39 -6.11 4.19 -19.96
N SER A 40 -5.79 3.30 -19.04
CA SER A 40 -4.44 2.89 -18.69
C SER A 40 -4.34 1.37 -18.56
N VAL A 41 -3.26 0.91 -17.98
CA VAL A 41 -3.07 -0.48 -17.57
C VAL A 41 -2.83 -0.50 -16.06
N LEU A 42 -3.72 -1.14 -15.32
CA LEU A 42 -3.55 -1.41 -13.90
C LEU A 42 -2.69 -2.66 -13.74
N THR A 43 -1.51 -2.52 -13.16
CA THR A 43 -0.68 -3.67 -12.76
C THR A 43 -1.07 -4.07 -11.34
N VAL A 44 -1.71 -5.23 -11.21
CA VAL A 44 -2.09 -5.82 -9.92
C VAL A 44 -1.08 -6.89 -9.55
N THR A 45 -0.44 -6.72 -8.40
CA THR A 45 0.40 -7.75 -7.78
C THR A 45 -0.33 -8.38 -6.61
N GLY A 46 0.09 -9.57 -6.20
CA GLY A 46 -0.49 -10.22 -5.04
C GLY A 46 0.03 -11.63 -4.83
N THR A 47 -0.60 -12.35 -3.91
CA THR A 47 -0.28 -13.74 -3.63
C THR A 47 -1.53 -14.60 -3.69
N ALA A 48 -1.36 -15.85 -4.10
CA ALA A 48 -2.38 -16.87 -4.12
C ALA A 48 -1.70 -18.25 -4.00
N ARG A 49 -2.43 -19.34 -4.16
CA ARG A 49 -1.88 -20.69 -4.14
C ARG A 49 -0.72 -20.82 -5.15
N PRO A 50 0.44 -21.36 -4.75
CA PRO A 50 1.57 -21.59 -5.67
C PRO A 50 1.18 -22.40 -6.91
N LEU A 51 1.72 -22.01 -8.07
CA LEU A 51 1.52 -22.67 -9.35
C LEU A 51 0.05 -22.78 -9.79
N SER A 52 -0.84 -21.97 -9.25
CA SER A 52 -2.25 -21.86 -9.65
C SER A 52 -2.46 -20.82 -10.74
N THR A 53 -3.64 -20.81 -11.32
CA THR A 53 -4.07 -19.74 -12.23
C THR A 53 -4.95 -18.77 -11.45
N VAL A 54 -4.56 -17.51 -11.39
CA VAL A 54 -5.42 -16.44 -10.91
C VAL A 54 -6.17 -15.86 -12.09
N THR A 55 -7.49 -15.82 -11.98
CA THR A 55 -8.39 -15.16 -12.94
C THR A 55 -8.90 -13.86 -12.38
N PHE A 56 -9.07 -12.90 -13.24
CA PHE A 56 -9.68 -11.61 -12.96
C PHE A 56 -10.93 -11.41 -13.80
N ARG A 57 -11.96 -10.84 -13.21
CA ARG A 57 -13.16 -10.38 -13.91
C ARG A 57 -13.64 -9.06 -13.31
N SER A 58 -14.18 -8.23 -14.17
CA SER A 58 -14.86 -7.00 -13.79
C SER A 58 -16.13 -6.82 -14.63
N ASP A 59 -17.00 -5.95 -14.16
CA ASP A 59 -18.20 -5.53 -14.88
C ASP A 59 -17.94 -4.37 -15.88
N TRP A 60 -16.72 -3.86 -16.00
CA TRP A 60 -16.37 -2.99 -17.10
C TRP A 60 -16.04 -3.75 -18.39
N THR A 61 -16.19 -3.11 -19.55
CA THR A 61 -15.89 -3.71 -20.85
C THR A 61 -14.42 -4.12 -20.96
N GLY A 62 -14.18 -5.38 -21.32
CA GLY A 62 -12.79 -5.93 -21.43
C GLY A 62 -12.15 -6.25 -20.08
N GLY A 63 -12.91 -6.22 -18.99
CA GLY A 63 -12.43 -6.51 -17.64
C GLY A 63 -12.26 -8.00 -17.36
N GLU A 64 -11.47 -8.70 -18.18
CA GLU A 64 -11.11 -10.10 -17.96
C GLU A 64 -9.60 -10.30 -18.14
N GLY A 65 -9.03 -11.19 -17.34
CA GLY A 65 -7.62 -11.52 -17.42
C GLY A 65 -7.27 -12.77 -16.63
N LYS A 66 -6.10 -13.32 -16.88
CA LYS A 66 -5.55 -14.43 -16.12
C LYS A 66 -4.04 -14.39 -16.08
N THR A 67 -3.46 -14.86 -15.01
CA THR A 67 -2.02 -15.02 -14.85
C THR A 67 -1.74 -16.31 -14.06
N ARG A 68 -0.48 -16.74 -14.04
CA ARG A 68 -0.06 -17.91 -13.26
C ARG A 68 0.84 -17.46 -12.11
N THR A 69 0.57 -17.96 -10.90
CA THR A 69 1.43 -17.72 -9.74
C THR A 69 2.76 -18.46 -9.88
N GLY A 70 3.81 -17.86 -9.37
CA GLY A 70 5.12 -18.50 -9.22
C GLY A 70 5.12 -19.60 -8.15
N LYS A 71 6.28 -20.26 -7.97
CA LYS A 71 6.49 -21.24 -6.89
C LYS A 71 6.34 -20.63 -5.48
N ASN A 72 6.56 -19.34 -5.36
CA ASN A 72 6.38 -18.55 -4.12
C ASN A 72 4.95 -18.02 -3.93
N GLY A 73 4.01 -18.38 -4.83
CA GLY A 73 2.63 -17.92 -4.79
C GLY A 73 2.40 -16.50 -5.29
N ARG A 74 3.44 -15.75 -5.69
CA ARG A 74 3.30 -14.38 -6.21
C ARG A 74 2.78 -14.38 -7.63
N PHE A 75 2.00 -13.36 -7.97
CA PHE A 75 1.55 -13.08 -9.33
C PHE A 75 1.61 -11.60 -9.66
N GLU A 76 1.62 -11.32 -10.94
CA GLU A 76 1.39 -10.03 -11.53
C GLU A 76 0.36 -10.17 -12.65
N LEU A 77 -0.57 -9.24 -12.73
CA LEU A 77 -1.62 -9.21 -13.73
C LEU A 77 -1.83 -7.78 -14.24
N ASN A 78 -1.71 -7.60 -15.54
CA ASN A 78 -1.93 -6.32 -16.22
C ASN A 78 -3.37 -6.28 -16.76
N ILE A 79 -4.13 -5.28 -16.34
CA ILE A 79 -5.57 -5.15 -16.60
C ILE A 79 -5.81 -3.82 -17.30
N PRO A 80 -6.32 -3.79 -18.53
CA PRO A 80 -6.76 -2.54 -19.15
C PRO A 80 -7.89 -1.90 -18.35
N THR A 81 -7.77 -0.61 -18.07
CA THR A 81 -8.79 0.15 -17.34
C THR A 81 -9.69 0.92 -18.29
N PRO A 82 -11.00 1.05 -17.98
CA PRO A 82 -11.95 1.75 -18.82
C PRO A 82 -11.76 3.28 -18.75
N PRO A 83 -12.45 4.05 -19.58
CA PRO A 83 -12.67 5.48 -19.36
C PRO A 83 -13.29 5.75 -18.00
N ALA A 84 -13.25 7.03 -17.55
CA ALA A 84 -13.83 7.46 -16.28
C ALA A 84 -15.26 6.98 -16.10
N GLY A 85 -15.57 6.46 -14.93
CA GLY A 85 -16.88 5.92 -14.59
C GLY A 85 -16.89 4.99 -13.40
N GLY A 86 -17.91 4.19 -13.30
CA GLY A 86 -18.18 3.27 -12.19
C GLY A 86 -19.47 3.59 -11.46
N PRO A 87 -19.76 2.96 -10.31
CA PRO A 87 -18.88 2.01 -9.62
C PRO A 87 -18.78 0.64 -10.28
N TYR A 88 -17.63 0.02 -10.17
CA TYR A 88 -17.34 -1.30 -10.70
C TYR A 88 -17.04 -2.31 -9.57
N THR A 89 -17.17 -3.60 -9.91
CA THR A 89 -16.79 -4.72 -9.05
C THR A 89 -15.63 -5.49 -9.70
N LEU A 90 -14.56 -5.74 -8.93
CA LEU A 90 -13.41 -6.52 -9.36
C LEU A 90 -13.38 -7.84 -8.60
N ILE A 91 -13.20 -8.94 -9.31
CA ILE A 91 -13.23 -10.29 -8.74
C ILE A 91 -11.94 -11.01 -9.12
N PHE A 92 -11.22 -11.51 -8.13
CA PHE A 92 -10.03 -12.34 -8.27
C PHE A 92 -10.30 -13.73 -7.71
N ASP A 93 -9.91 -14.78 -8.46
CA ASP A 93 -10.17 -16.16 -8.12
C ASP A 93 -8.96 -17.04 -8.52
N ASP A 94 -8.43 -17.81 -7.59
CA ASP A 94 -7.30 -18.73 -7.83
C ASP A 94 -7.74 -20.17 -8.20
N GLY A 95 -9.03 -20.38 -8.38
CA GLY A 95 -9.60 -21.69 -8.72
C GLY A 95 -9.46 -22.75 -7.63
N SER A 96 -9.27 -22.35 -6.36
CA SER A 96 -9.07 -23.29 -5.24
C SER A 96 -10.30 -24.15 -4.91
N GLY A 97 -11.42 -23.89 -5.57
CA GLY A 97 -12.63 -24.73 -5.50
C GLY A 97 -13.49 -24.53 -4.24
N ASN A 98 -13.04 -23.75 -3.28
CA ASN A 98 -13.78 -23.48 -2.04
C ASN A 98 -14.75 -22.30 -2.15
N GLY A 99 -14.89 -21.71 -3.34
CA GLY A 99 -15.83 -20.62 -3.61
C GLY A 99 -15.42 -19.26 -3.04
N GLU A 100 -14.34 -19.17 -2.29
CA GLU A 100 -13.86 -17.90 -1.76
C GLU A 100 -13.08 -17.11 -2.82
N LYS A 101 -13.67 -16.00 -3.23
CA LYS A 101 -13.08 -15.03 -4.16
C LYS A 101 -12.67 -13.77 -3.40
N THR A 102 -11.65 -13.10 -3.88
CA THR A 102 -11.36 -11.73 -3.44
C THR A 102 -12.16 -10.80 -4.31
N VAL A 103 -13.07 -10.04 -3.69
CA VAL A 103 -13.99 -9.13 -4.36
C VAL A 103 -13.70 -7.72 -3.86
N LEU A 104 -13.44 -6.79 -4.78
CA LEU A 104 -13.34 -5.37 -4.49
C LEU A 104 -14.57 -4.68 -5.05
N GLN A 105 -15.25 -3.93 -4.21
CA GLN A 105 -16.51 -3.27 -4.53
C GLN A 105 -16.37 -1.75 -4.61
N ASN A 106 -17.32 -1.11 -5.29
CA ASN A 106 -17.40 0.35 -5.40
C ASN A 106 -16.13 0.98 -5.96
N VAL A 107 -15.49 0.30 -6.93
CA VAL A 107 -14.27 0.79 -7.60
C VAL A 107 -14.66 1.81 -8.67
N LEU A 108 -13.97 2.94 -8.69
CA LEU A 108 -14.16 3.97 -9.72
C LEU A 108 -12.96 3.95 -10.70
N SER A 109 -13.22 4.35 -11.94
CA SER A 109 -12.18 4.68 -12.92
C SER A 109 -12.10 6.18 -13.07
N GLY A 110 -10.91 6.78 -12.98
CA GLY A 110 -10.74 8.23 -13.02
C GLY A 110 -9.25 8.61 -12.96
N GLU A 111 -8.95 9.76 -12.37
CA GLU A 111 -7.58 10.21 -12.15
C GLU A 111 -7.06 9.74 -10.79
N VAL A 112 -5.82 9.25 -10.75
CA VAL A 112 -5.16 8.83 -9.50
C VAL A 112 -3.87 9.61 -9.32
N TRP A 113 -3.73 10.28 -8.16
CA TRP A 113 -2.57 11.08 -7.84
C TRP A 113 -1.95 10.65 -6.50
N ILE A 114 -0.63 10.56 -6.46
CA ILE A 114 0.14 10.32 -5.24
C ILE A 114 0.68 11.67 -4.76
N CYS A 115 0.27 12.07 -3.58
CA CYS A 115 0.73 13.25 -2.88
C CYS A 115 1.79 12.81 -1.86
N SER A 116 3.05 13.17 -2.08
CA SER A 116 4.17 12.73 -1.26
C SER A 116 5.04 13.92 -0.85
N GLY A 117 5.73 13.79 0.25
CA GLY A 117 6.64 14.79 0.78
C GLY A 117 6.66 14.83 2.30
N GLN A 118 7.04 15.97 2.85
CA GLN A 118 7.15 16.14 4.31
C GLN A 118 6.07 17.09 4.85
N SER A 119 6.36 17.87 5.88
CA SER A 119 5.40 18.65 6.68
C SER A 119 4.41 19.52 5.90
N ASN A 120 4.79 20.13 4.77
CA ASN A 120 3.85 20.91 3.97
C ASN A 120 2.80 20.01 3.29
N MET A 121 3.18 18.81 2.87
CA MET A 121 2.24 17.86 2.29
C MET A 121 1.39 17.18 3.38
N GLU A 122 1.97 16.90 4.54
CA GLU A 122 1.28 16.29 5.69
C GLU A 122 0.31 17.27 6.39
N PHE A 123 0.45 18.58 6.15
CA PHE A 123 -0.36 19.61 6.80
C PHE A 123 -1.86 19.32 6.64
N PRO A 124 -2.62 19.13 7.76
CA PRO A 124 -4.00 18.68 7.69
C PRO A 124 -4.97 19.82 7.34
N ILE A 125 -6.14 19.47 6.79
CA ILE A 125 -7.25 20.42 6.64
C ILE A 125 -7.63 20.94 8.04
N LYS A 126 -7.89 20.00 8.97
CA LYS A 126 -8.16 20.30 10.38
C LYS A 126 -7.62 19.18 11.26
N GLY A 127 -6.66 19.49 12.11
CA GLY A 127 -5.99 18.53 12.99
C GLY A 127 -5.53 19.16 14.30
N ASP A 128 -5.00 18.34 15.19
CA ASP A 128 -4.61 18.75 16.55
C ASP A 128 -3.38 19.66 16.56
N TRP A 129 -2.49 19.52 15.58
CA TRP A 129 -1.21 20.25 15.56
C TRP A 129 -1.22 21.45 14.58
N ALA A 130 -2.13 21.43 13.58
CA ALA A 130 -2.28 22.48 12.59
C ALA A 130 -3.66 22.39 11.91
N GLN A 131 -4.06 23.49 11.27
CA GLN A 131 -5.26 23.54 10.45
C GLN A 131 -5.23 24.72 9.47
N LEU A 132 -6.05 24.65 8.42
CA LEU A 132 -6.32 25.79 7.54
C LEU A 132 -7.04 26.90 8.30
N MET A 133 -6.90 28.14 7.86
CA MET A 133 -7.63 29.29 8.45
C MET A 133 -9.14 29.16 8.24
N ASP A 134 -9.57 28.58 7.12
CA ASP A 134 -10.94 28.34 6.70
C ASP A 134 -11.33 26.84 6.84
N ALA A 135 -10.69 26.13 7.76
CA ALA A 135 -10.87 24.68 7.94
C ALA A 135 -12.34 24.24 8.03
N ASP A 136 -13.14 24.97 8.81
CA ASP A 136 -14.55 24.62 9.01
C ASP A 136 -15.39 24.76 7.70
N GLU A 137 -15.09 25.77 6.89
CA GLU A 137 -15.72 25.95 5.58
C GLU A 137 -15.31 24.85 4.61
N VAL A 138 -14.02 24.49 4.58
CA VAL A 138 -13.51 23.39 3.76
C VAL A 138 -14.18 22.07 4.18
N VAL A 139 -14.18 21.75 5.48
CA VAL A 139 -14.77 20.52 6.03
C VAL A 139 -16.27 20.43 5.69
N ALA A 140 -17.01 21.53 5.77
CA ALA A 140 -18.43 21.55 5.43
C ALA A 140 -18.71 21.16 3.96
N THR A 141 -17.72 21.29 3.06
CA THR A 141 -17.84 20.96 1.63
C THR A 141 -17.22 19.62 1.24
N MET A 142 -16.73 18.83 2.21
CA MET A 142 -15.99 17.60 1.95
C MET A 142 -16.86 16.42 1.49
N GLN A 143 -18.18 16.48 1.55
CA GLN A 143 -19.03 15.38 1.11
C GLN A 143 -19.01 15.22 -0.42
N ARG A 144 -18.04 14.44 -0.92
CA ARG A 144 -17.75 14.27 -2.35
C ARG A 144 -17.54 12.78 -2.69
N PRO A 145 -18.61 12.03 -3.05
CA PRO A 145 -18.49 10.58 -3.28
C PRO A 145 -17.55 10.17 -4.41
N ALA A 146 -17.31 11.04 -5.40
CA ALA A 146 -16.39 10.76 -6.51
C ALA A 146 -14.95 11.23 -6.24
N LEU A 147 -14.68 11.87 -5.10
CA LEU A 147 -13.33 12.11 -4.60
C LEU A 147 -13.02 11.06 -3.52
N ARG A 148 -12.01 10.24 -3.75
CA ARG A 148 -11.61 9.16 -2.85
C ARG A 148 -10.24 9.44 -2.26
N LEU A 149 -10.09 9.15 -0.99
CA LEU A 149 -8.88 9.43 -0.23
C LEU A 149 -8.33 8.13 0.35
N LEU A 150 -7.02 7.97 0.29
CA LEU A 150 -6.27 6.91 0.95
C LEU A 150 -5.03 7.50 1.59
N GLN A 151 -4.75 7.17 2.84
CA GLN A 151 -3.54 7.60 3.54
C GLN A 151 -2.66 6.39 3.88
N ILE A 152 -1.42 6.43 3.40
CA ILE A 152 -0.39 5.45 3.72
C ILE A 152 0.08 5.70 5.15
N ARG A 153 0.22 4.62 5.93
CA ARG A 153 0.82 4.73 7.27
C ARG A 153 2.30 5.07 7.17
N THR A 154 2.74 6.03 7.98
CA THR A 154 4.14 6.40 8.06
C THR A 154 4.99 5.22 8.50
N THR A 155 5.84 4.75 7.61
CA THR A 155 6.75 3.64 7.83
C THR A 155 8.01 3.82 7.00
N SER A 156 9.10 3.20 7.41
CA SER A 156 10.36 3.22 6.67
C SER A 156 10.88 1.81 6.46
N SER A 157 11.54 1.58 5.33
CA SER A 157 12.22 0.32 5.04
C SER A 157 13.50 0.59 4.26
N VAL A 158 14.53 -0.21 4.52
CA VAL A 158 15.79 -0.14 3.77
C VAL A 158 15.72 -0.83 2.41
N ASN A 159 14.67 -1.59 2.17
CA ASN A 159 14.42 -2.29 0.92
C ASN A 159 13.00 -1.97 0.43
N PRO A 160 12.78 -1.96 -0.90
CA PRO A 160 11.41 -1.88 -1.43
C PRO A 160 10.53 -2.99 -0.85
N LEU A 161 9.32 -2.63 -0.44
CA LEU A 161 8.31 -3.57 0.05
C LEU A 161 7.29 -3.87 -1.05
N ASP A 162 6.70 -5.06 -1.01
CA ASP A 162 5.64 -5.46 -1.95
C ASP A 162 4.26 -4.95 -1.51
N ASP A 163 4.14 -4.51 -0.26
CA ASP A 163 2.92 -3.99 0.35
C ASP A 163 3.28 -2.91 1.37
N THR A 164 2.29 -2.10 1.73
CA THR A 164 2.42 -1.06 2.75
C THR A 164 1.16 -1.03 3.61
N ASP A 165 1.32 -0.69 4.89
CA ASP A 165 0.17 -0.43 5.75
C ASP A 165 -0.53 0.86 5.34
N VAL A 166 -1.84 0.88 5.50
CA VAL A 166 -2.67 2.08 5.34
C VAL A 166 -3.13 2.58 6.70
N GLU A 167 -3.08 3.88 6.90
CA GLU A 167 -3.64 4.54 8.08
C GLU A 167 -5.13 4.76 7.88
N TYR A 168 -5.50 5.21 6.68
CA TYR A 168 -6.86 5.43 6.25
C TYR A 168 -7.05 4.79 4.87
N GLY A 169 -7.82 3.70 4.81
CA GLY A 169 -8.11 2.97 3.57
C GLY A 169 -8.98 3.82 2.62
N TRP A 170 -9.07 3.40 1.38
CA TRP A 170 -9.89 4.11 0.38
C TRP A 170 -11.30 4.39 0.90
N ALA A 171 -11.66 5.66 0.96
CA ALA A 171 -12.98 6.10 1.37
C ALA A 171 -13.44 7.32 0.58
N GLU A 172 -14.74 7.53 0.55
CA GLU A 172 -15.33 8.77 0.04
C GLU A 172 -14.85 9.96 0.86
N SER A 173 -14.49 11.04 0.19
CA SER A 173 -14.23 12.29 0.88
C SER A 173 -15.46 12.71 1.69
N SER A 174 -15.24 12.96 2.97
CA SER A 174 -16.28 13.37 3.91
C SER A 174 -15.65 14.16 5.07
N PRO A 175 -16.44 14.84 5.90
CA PRO A 175 -15.94 15.53 7.10
C PRO A 175 -15.13 14.64 8.06
N ALA A 176 -15.32 13.31 8.04
CA ALA A 176 -14.55 12.39 8.85
C ALA A 176 -13.06 12.34 8.45
N ALA A 177 -12.72 12.74 7.23
CA ALA A 177 -11.35 12.82 6.72
C ALA A 177 -10.71 14.21 6.91
N ALA A 178 -11.17 15.00 7.87
CA ALA A 178 -10.66 16.37 8.10
C ALA A 178 -9.15 16.41 8.44
N SER A 179 -8.58 15.34 8.99
CA SER A 179 -7.15 15.20 9.26
C SER A 179 -6.30 14.90 8.02
N PHE A 180 -6.90 14.67 6.87
CA PHE A 180 -6.19 14.39 5.63
C PHE A 180 -5.38 15.61 5.15
N SER A 181 -4.35 15.37 4.32
CA SER A 181 -3.53 16.38 3.67
C SER A 181 -4.39 17.49 3.05
N ALA A 182 -4.21 18.73 3.50
CA ALA A 182 -4.93 19.88 2.95
C ALA A 182 -4.59 20.09 1.47
N ILE A 183 -3.31 20.04 1.12
CA ILE A 183 -2.86 20.22 -0.28
C ILE A 183 -3.36 19.06 -1.14
N GLY A 184 -3.24 17.82 -0.67
CA GLY A 184 -3.75 16.64 -1.38
C GLY A 184 -5.24 16.73 -1.64
N TYR A 185 -6.02 17.06 -0.61
CA TYR A 185 -7.47 17.23 -0.72
C TYR A 185 -7.86 18.36 -1.69
N LEU A 186 -7.29 19.56 -1.50
CA LEU A 186 -7.64 20.72 -2.33
C LEU A 186 -7.26 20.50 -3.80
N CYS A 187 -6.10 19.88 -4.06
CA CYS A 187 -5.70 19.49 -5.40
C CYS A 187 -6.69 18.50 -6.02
N GLY A 188 -7.05 17.44 -5.29
CA GLY A 188 -8.04 16.46 -5.72
C GLY A 188 -9.40 17.07 -6.00
N LYS A 189 -9.84 17.98 -5.13
CA LYS A 189 -11.08 18.75 -5.32
C LYS A 189 -11.06 19.58 -6.59
N MET A 190 -9.96 20.33 -6.83
CA MET A 190 -9.82 21.16 -8.02
C MET A 190 -9.79 20.31 -9.31
N LEU A 191 -9.11 19.18 -9.28
CA LEU A 191 -9.09 18.22 -10.40
C LEU A 191 -10.49 17.69 -10.69
N GLN A 192 -11.22 17.26 -9.66
CA GLN A 192 -12.57 16.76 -9.81
C GLN A 192 -13.53 17.82 -10.38
N ASP A 193 -13.45 19.05 -9.86
CA ASP A 193 -14.27 20.17 -10.31
C ASP A 193 -13.97 20.56 -11.78
N SER A 194 -12.70 20.47 -12.20
CA SER A 194 -12.26 20.85 -13.53
C SER A 194 -12.49 19.77 -14.59
N LEU A 195 -12.26 18.51 -14.24
CA LEU A 195 -12.31 17.39 -15.18
C LEU A 195 -13.67 16.68 -15.17
N ASN A 196 -14.45 16.85 -14.11
CA ASN A 196 -15.73 16.18 -13.89
C ASN A 196 -15.62 14.64 -14.00
N VAL A 197 -14.53 14.06 -13.45
CA VAL A 197 -14.28 12.62 -13.37
C VAL A 197 -14.01 12.21 -11.93
N PRO A 198 -14.14 10.93 -11.58
CA PRO A 198 -13.66 10.44 -10.28
C PRO A 198 -12.17 10.75 -10.07
N VAL A 199 -11.80 11.10 -8.84
CA VAL A 199 -10.40 11.37 -8.46
C VAL A 199 -10.05 10.60 -7.22
N GLY A 200 -8.90 9.91 -7.24
CA GLY A 200 -8.29 9.25 -6.11
C GLY A 200 -7.02 9.96 -5.68
N ILE A 201 -6.92 10.31 -4.41
CA ILE A 201 -5.72 10.88 -3.81
C ILE A 201 -5.13 9.88 -2.83
N ILE A 202 -3.86 9.55 -3.04
CA ILE A 202 -3.05 8.74 -2.13
C ILE A 202 -2.09 9.68 -1.42
N ASP A 203 -2.28 9.89 -0.13
CA ASP A 203 -1.35 10.63 0.71
C ASP A 203 -0.28 9.68 1.25
N ALA A 204 0.98 9.98 0.91
CA ALA A 204 2.18 9.28 1.37
C ALA A 204 3.17 10.34 1.88
N SER A 205 2.80 11.09 2.91
CA SER A 205 3.60 12.17 3.48
C SER A 205 4.10 11.83 4.88
N TRP A 206 5.24 12.42 5.26
CA TRP A 206 5.82 12.28 6.60
C TRP A 206 6.68 13.50 6.97
N GLY A 207 6.20 14.30 7.90
CA GLY A 207 6.87 15.50 8.39
C GLY A 207 8.22 15.21 9.04
N GLY A 208 9.15 16.18 8.91
CA GLY A 208 10.48 16.05 9.48
C GLY A 208 11.44 15.15 8.73
N THR A 209 11.02 14.54 7.60
CA THR A 209 11.89 13.70 6.78
C THR A 209 12.73 14.52 5.82
N SER A 210 13.95 14.06 5.52
CA SER A 210 14.82 14.63 4.50
C SER A 210 14.50 14.06 3.12
N VAL A 211 14.92 14.72 2.05
CA VAL A 211 14.69 14.28 0.66
C VAL A 211 15.33 12.92 0.37
N GLU A 212 16.43 12.60 1.05
CA GLU A 212 17.13 11.33 0.89
C GLU A 212 16.26 10.14 1.33
N ALA A 213 15.38 10.34 2.32
CA ALA A 213 14.45 9.29 2.77
C ALA A 213 13.41 8.90 1.70
N TRP A 214 13.16 9.80 0.73
CA TRP A 214 12.25 9.61 -0.39
C TRP A 214 12.94 9.23 -1.69
N THR A 215 14.28 9.11 -1.65
CA THR A 215 15.08 8.85 -2.86
C THR A 215 15.55 7.39 -2.86
N PRO A 216 15.28 6.63 -3.94
CA PRO A 216 15.77 5.27 -4.06
C PRO A 216 17.29 5.18 -3.93
N TYR A 217 17.78 4.15 -3.26
CA TYR A 217 19.20 3.91 -3.02
C TYR A 217 20.07 4.07 -4.28
N GLU A 218 19.64 3.52 -5.41
CA GLU A 218 20.38 3.59 -6.66
C GLU A 218 20.47 5.03 -7.22
N ALA A 219 19.49 5.87 -6.92
CA ALA A 219 19.49 7.27 -7.32
C ALA A 219 20.41 8.13 -6.43
N LEU A 220 20.64 7.73 -5.17
CA LEU A 220 21.59 8.40 -4.27
C LEU A 220 23.04 8.11 -4.63
N LYS A 221 23.29 7.04 -5.37
CA LYS A 221 24.63 6.60 -5.73
C LYS A 221 25.33 7.62 -6.62
N GLY A 222 26.46 8.11 -6.15
CA GLY A 222 27.28 9.07 -6.89
C GLY A 222 26.81 10.53 -6.78
N VAL A 223 25.83 10.84 -5.92
CA VAL A 223 25.47 12.21 -5.60
C VAL A 223 26.51 12.79 -4.62
N PRO A 224 27.25 13.85 -5.00
CA PRO A 224 28.24 14.46 -4.11
C PRO A 224 27.61 14.95 -2.81
N GLY A 225 28.24 14.62 -1.66
CA GLY A 225 27.79 15.00 -0.34
C GLY A 225 26.83 14.00 0.32
N LEU A 226 26.39 12.93 -0.38
CA LEU A 226 25.52 11.90 0.16
C LEU A 226 26.25 10.55 0.41
N GLU A 227 27.59 10.56 0.39
CA GLU A 227 28.40 9.35 0.54
C GLU A 227 28.15 8.65 1.89
N TYR A 228 27.85 9.42 2.93
CA TYR A 228 27.57 8.90 4.27
C TYR A 228 26.24 8.11 4.26
N GLN A 229 25.16 8.70 3.76
CA GLN A 229 23.82 8.10 3.67
C GLN A 229 23.86 6.85 2.78
N TYR A 230 24.49 6.96 1.61
CA TYR A 230 24.72 5.85 0.72
C TYR A 230 25.52 4.71 1.38
N GLY A 231 26.58 5.06 2.12
CA GLY A 231 27.40 4.10 2.84
C GLY A 231 26.65 3.38 3.97
N LEU A 232 25.67 4.02 4.59
CA LEU A 232 24.81 3.40 5.59
C LEU A 232 23.88 2.35 4.97
N LEU A 233 23.20 2.71 3.87
CA LEU A 233 22.25 1.84 3.18
C LEU A 233 22.94 0.68 2.45
N GLY A 234 24.08 0.94 1.81
CA GLY A 234 24.76 0.00 0.90
C GLY A 234 25.56 -1.12 1.57
N LYS A 235 25.72 -1.12 2.87
CA LYS A 235 26.53 -2.15 3.57
C LYS A 235 25.72 -3.39 3.96
N GLY A 236 24.54 -3.60 3.43
CA GLY A 236 23.70 -4.77 3.73
C GLY A 236 23.35 -4.89 5.22
N LYS A 237 23.39 -3.78 5.96
CA LYS A 237 23.02 -3.75 7.37
C LYS A 237 21.52 -4.02 7.46
N ASN A 238 21.16 -4.89 8.38
CA ASN A 238 19.77 -5.11 8.68
C ASN A 238 19.16 -3.83 9.29
N GLU A 239 17.87 -3.70 9.21
CA GLU A 239 17.11 -2.55 9.71
C GLU A 239 17.39 -2.25 11.19
N GLN A 240 17.59 -3.30 12.00
CA GLN A 240 17.92 -3.15 13.41
C GLN A 240 19.30 -2.49 13.60
N ALA A 241 20.30 -2.87 12.82
CA ALA A 241 21.63 -2.25 12.89
C ALA A 241 21.61 -0.77 12.50
N LEU A 242 20.73 -0.37 11.56
CA LEU A 242 20.54 1.05 11.21
C LEU A 242 19.86 1.82 12.34
N LYS A 243 18.83 1.25 12.97
CA LYS A 243 18.16 1.83 14.14
C LYS A 243 19.14 2.00 15.31
N ASP A 244 19.95 0.98 15.61
CA ASP A 244 20.96 1.02 16.68
C ASP A 244 22.02 2.09 16.43
N MET A 245 22.42 2.27 15.18
CA MET A 245 23.37 3.33 14.80
C MET A 245 22.76 4.74 14.96
N GLU A 246 21.52 4.93 14.57
CA GLU A 246 20.83 6.22 14.70
C GLU A 246 20.60 6.57 16.18
N ILE A 247 20.16 5.60 16.97
CA ILE A 247 20.02 5.76 18.43
C ILE A 247 21.36 6.16 19.04
N LYS A 248 22.44 5.50 18.68
CA LYS A 248 23.78 5.81 19.17
C LYS A 248 24.20 7.25 18.79
N ARG A 249 23.96 7.66 17.55
CA ARG A 249 24.25 9.02 17.06
C ARG A 249 23.50 10.07 17.85
N VAL A 250 22.23 9.84 18.14
CA VAL A 250 21.41 10.75 18.94
C VAL A 250 21.97 10.88 20.35
N TYR A 251 22.28 9.78 21.02
CA TYR A 251 22.89 9.83 22.38
C TYR A 251 24.24 10.56 22.37
N GLU A 252 25.11 10.27 21.42
CA GLU A 252 26.42 10.93 21.29
C GLU A 252 26.28 12.46 21.06
N SER A 253 25.22 12.90 20.36
CA SER A 253 24.95 14.31 20.15
C SER A 253 24.44 15.03 21.42
N TYR A 254 23.75 14.31 22.30
CA TYR A 254 23.31 14.85 23.60
C TYR A 254 24.46 14.93 24.60
N ASP A 255 25.39 13.98 24.58
CA ASP A 255 26.54 13.93 25.51
C ASP A 255 27.67 14.89 25.09
N SER A 256 27.59 15.51 23.92
CA SER A 256 28.60 16.45 23.40
C SER A 256 27.94 17.75 22.89
N PRO A 257 27.22 18.51 23.74
CA PRO A 257 26.63 19.78 23.31
C PRO A 257 27.74 20.81 23.03
N GLY A 258 28.02 21.05 21.76
CA GLY A 258 28.87 22.19 21.34
C GLY A 258 30.17 21.83 20.64
N LYS A 259 30.24 20.75 19.90
CA LYS A 259 31.31 20.55 18.91
C LYS A 259 30.78 20.70 17.49
#